data_d65bd15a9a5f6ac2d7445163abe10e5f
#
_entry.id   d65bd15a9a5f6ac2d7445163abe10e5f
#
_cell.length_a   1.000
_cell.length_b   1.000
_cell.length_c   1.000
_cell.angle_alpha   90.00
_cell.angle_beta   90.00
_cell.angle_gamma   90.00
#
_symmetry.space_group_name_H-M   'P 1'
#
loop_
_entity.id
_entity.type
_entity.pdbx_description
1 polymer ?
#
loop_
_entity_poly.entity_id
_entity_poly.type
_entity_poly.pdbx_seq_one_letter_code
_entity_poly.pdbx_strand_id
1 'polypeptide(L)'
;MFESSETEEIANQVNLSSLYEIAKNSAQIGNEILKINYNKIQKISSKGRKGDLVTNVDLEVENKIKEYLLEETPNISINAEESGTLNKSSDLTWCIDPLDGTTNYSHGYPFFGTSIGLVYKNNPIIGAISVPYLNELYSACIGL
;
A
#
# COMPACT_ATOMS: atom_id res chain seq x y z
N MET A 1 18.20 9.08 9.20
CA MET A 1 17.21 9.67 10.15
C MET A 1 17.19 11.17 9.87
N PHE A 2 16.02 11.76 9.75
CA PHE A 2 15.92 13.20 9.58
C PHE A 2 16.32 13.93 10.85
N GLU A 3 17.01 15.08 10.72
CA GLU A 3 17.17 16.00 11.82
C GLU A 3 15.84 16.69 12.15
N SER A 4 15.67 17.21 13.36
CA SER A 4 14.42 17.87 13.77
C SER A 4 14.04 19.04 12.86
N SER A 5 15.01 19.76 12.33
CA SER A 5 14.83 20.85 11.36
C SER A 5 14.28 20.40 10.03
N GLU A 6 14.69 19.22 9.53
CA GLU A 6 14.20 18.63 8.29
C GLU A 6 12.75 18.15 8.44
N THR A 7 12.42 17.58 9.60
CA THR A 7 11.05 17.16 9.91
C THR A 7 10.09 18.36 9.93
N GLU A 8 10.50 19.48 10.53
CA GLU A 8 9.73 20.72 10.55
C GLU A 8 9.58 21.32 9.14
N GLU A 9 10.62 21.25 8.31
CA GLU A 9 10.56 21.71 6.93
C GLU A 9 9.55 20.89 6.11
N ILE A 10 9.58 19.57 6.22
CA ILE A 10 8.62 18.69 5.53
C ILE A 10 7.19 18.98 6.01
N ALA A 11 6.98 19.10 7.32
CA ALA A 11 5.67 19.39 7.91
C ALA A 11 5.10 20.73 7.45
N ASN A 12 5.96 21.71 7.17
CA ASN A 12 5.56 23.03 6.67
C ASN A 12 5.25 23.04 5.16
N GLN A 13 5.84 22.12 4.39
CA GLN A 13 5.65 22.04 2.94
C GLN A 13 4.46 21.16 2.54
N VAL A 14 4.11 20.17 3.36
CA VAL A 14 3.04 19.20 3.05
C VAL A 14 2.15 18.98 4.27
N ASN A 15 0.87 18.70 4.01
CA ASN A 15 -0.08 18.35 5.06
C ASN A 15 0.12 16.88 5.47
N LEU A 16 1.08 16.61 6.36
CA LEU A 16 1.41 15.26 6.83
C LEU A 16 0.20 14.54 7.44
N SER A 17 -0.64 15.25 8.18
CA SER A 17 -1.84 14.65 8.79
C SER A 17 -2.81 14.11 7.74
N SER A 18 -3.08 14.87 6.69
CA SER A 18 -3.93 14.44 5.59
C SER A 18 -3.32 13.26 4.82
N LEU A 19 -2.03 13.33 4.50
CA LEU A 19 -1.32 12.26 3.80
C LEU A 19 -1.25 10.97 4.62
N TYR A 20 -1.15 11.10 5.95
CA TYR A 20 -1.18 9.96 6.86
C TYR A 20 -2.54 9.24 6.84
N GLU A 21 -3.65 9.98 6.84
CA GLU A 21 -4.98 9.38 6.69
C GLU A 21 -5.16 8.72 5.30
N ILE A 22 -4.66 9.34 4.24
CA ILE A 22 -4.68 8.76 2.89
C ILE A 22 -3.90 7.44 2.85
N ALA A 23 -2.73 7.35 3.47
CA ALA A 23 -1.96 6.11 3.56
C ALA A 23 -2.74 5.00 4.26
N LYS A 24 -3.36 5.29 5.40
CA LYS A 24 -4.19 4.32 6.14
C LYS A 24 -5.39 3.86 5.33
N ASN A 25 -6.10 4.78 4.69
CA ASN A 25 -7.24 4.45 3.83
C ASN A 25 -6.81 3.59 2.63
N SER A 26 -5.67 3.87 2.03
CA SER A 26 -5.10 3.06 0.95
C SER A 26 -4.83 1.62 1.40
N ALA A 27 -4.22 1.43 2.56
CA ALA A 27 -3.99 0.11 3.14
C ALA A 27 -5.31 -0.63 3.43
N GLN A 28 -6.36 0.08 3.86
CA GLN A 28 -7.68 -0.50 4.10
C GLN A 28 -8.39 -0.94 2.80
N ILE A 29 -8.19 -0.25 1.69
CA ILE A 29 -8.67 -0.69 0.37
C ILE A 29 -8.11 -2.07 0.05
N GLY A 30 -6.80 -2.28 0.21
CA GLY A 30 -6.17 -3.58 0.04
C GLY A 30 -6.72 -4.63 1.00
N ASN A 31 -6.89 -4.27 2.28
CA ASN A 31 -7.46 -5.14 3.31
C ASN A 31 -8.81 -5.74 2.87
N GLU A 32 -9.74 -4.93 2.40
CA GLU A 32 -11.08 -5.37 2.00
C GLU A 32 -11.05 -6.34 0.81
N ILE A 33 -10.29 -6.02 -0.22
CA ILE A 33 -10.18 -6.84 -1.42
C ILE A 33 -9.51 -8.18 -1.12
N LEU A 34 -8.40 -8.17 -0.39
CA LEU A 34 -7.67 -9.38 -0.01
C LEU A 34 -8.54 -10.30 0.83
N LYS A 35 -9.29 -9.75 1.78
CA LYS A 35 -10.16 -10.49 2.68
C LYS A 35 -11.31 -11.21 1.95
N ILE A 36 -11.96 -10.51 1.01
CA ILE A 36 -13.04 -11.07 0.19
C ILE A 36 -12.55 -12.24 -0.67
N ASN A 37 -11.37 -12.12 -1.24
CA ASN A 37 -10.84 -13.11 -2.18
C ASN A 37 -10.11 -14.27 -1.51
N TYR A 38 -9.62 -14.10 -0.29
CA TYR A 38 -8.84 -15.13 0.41
C TYR A 38 -9.55 -16.47 0.49
N ASN A 39 -10.78 -16.50 0.96
CA ASN A 39 -11.57 -17.73 1.10
C ASN A 39 -11.90 -18.37 -0.26
N LYS A 40 -12.11 -17.58 -1.29
CA LYS A 40 -12.38 -18.08 -2.66
C LYS A 40 -11.16 -18.80 -3.21
N ILE A 41 -9.97 -18.24 -3.01
CA ILE A 41 -8.70 -18.80 -3.49
C ILE A 41 -8.39 -20.11 -2.78
N GLN A 42 -8.65 -20.22 -1.48
CA GLN A 42 -8.40 -21.46 -0.72
C GLN A 42 -9.24 -22.67 -1.17
N LYS A 43 -10.38 -22.43 -1.82
CA LYS A 43 -11.26 -23.48 -2.36
C LYS A 43 -10.78 -24.07 -3.69
N ILE A 44 -9.74 -23.50 -4.31
CA ILE A 44 -9.23 -23.91 -5.60
C ILE A 44 -8.12 -24.94 -5.42
N SER A 45 -8.29 -26.12 -6.06
CA SER A 45 -7.33 -27.23 -5.97
C SER A 45 -6.23 -27.18 -7.03
N SER A 46 -6.48 -26.55 -8.19
CA SER A 46 -5.50 -26.43 -9.27
C SER A 46 -4.46 -25.34 -8.96
N LYS A 47 -3.18 -25.71 -8.90
CA LYS A 47 -2.09 -24.75 -8.62
C LYS A 47 -2.00 -23.64 -9.68
N GLY A 48 -2.16 -23.96 -10.97
CA GLY A 48 -2.11 -22.98 -12.06
C GLY A 48 -3.25 -21.95 -11.95
N ARG A 49 -4.48 -22.42 -11.81
CA ARG A 49 -5.67 -21.56 -11.64
C ARG A 49 -5.59 -20.70 -10.36
N LYS A 50 -5.09 -21.26 -9.28
CA LYS A 50 -4.87 -20.55 -8.02
C LYS A 50 -3.87 -19.41 -8.20
N GLY A 51 -2.76 -19.66 -8.88
CA GLY A 51 -1.74 -18.66 -9.20
C GLY A 51 -2.29 -17.52 -10.04
N ASP A 52 -3.07 -17.81 -11.07
CA ASP A 52 -3.72 -16.81 -11.93
C ASP A 52 -4.69 -15.93 -11.13
N LEU A 53 -5.46 -16.49 -10.22
CA LEU A 53 -6.40 -15.74 -9.38
C LEU A 53 -5.67 -14.88 -8.35
N VAL A 54 -4.59 -15.34 -7.76
CA VAL A 54 -3.73 -14.53 -6.86
C VAL A 54 -3.16 -13.35 -7.62
N THR A 55 -2.67 -13.54 -8.83
CA THR A 55 -2.16 -12.45 -9.69
C THR A 55 -3.27 -11.45 -10.02
N ASN A 56 -4.48 -11.90 -10.35
CA ASN A 56 -5.61 -11.02 -10.63
C ASN A 56 -6.02 -10.20 -9.40
N VAL A 57 -6.02 -10.79 -8.22
CA VAL A 57 -6.33 -10.09 -6.97
C VAL A 57 -5.28 -9.04 -6.65
N ASP A 58 -4.02 -9.36 -6.84
CA ASP A 58 -2.88 -8.47 -6.67
C ASP A 58 -3.02 -7.22 -7.55
N LEU A 59 -3.30 -7.41 -8.84
CA LEU A 59 -3.55 -6.34 -9.80
C LEU A 59 -4.81 -5.52 -9.45
N GLU A 60 -5.87 -6.17 -8.98
CA GLU A 60 -7.09 -5.48 -8.55
C GLU A 60 -6.83 -4.54 -7.37
N VAL A 61 -6.10 -5.03 -6.37
CA VAL A 61 -5.70 -4.22 -5.19
C VAL A 61 -4.87 -3.02 -5.64
N GLU A 62 -3.85 -3.26 -6.45
CA GLU A 62 -2.97 -2.19 -6.94
C GLU A 62 -3.75 -1.12 -7.71
N ASN A 63 -4.62 -1.53 -8.63
CA ASN A 63 -5.42 -0.61 -9.44
C ASN A 63 -6.36 0.24 -8.58
N LYS A 64 -7.03 -0.35 -7.60
CA LYS A 64 -7.93 0.37 -6.70
C LYS A 64 -7.21 1.37 -5.81
N ILE A 65 -6.05 1.01 -5.31
CA ILE A 65 -5.22 1.92 -4.52
C ILE A 65 -4.72 3.07 -5.39
N LYS A 66 -4.26 2.79 -6.62
CA LYS A 66 -3.81 3.83 -7.56
C LYS A 66 -4.93 4.81 -7.92
N GLU A 67 -6.14 4.32 -8.21
CA GLU A 67 -7.30 5.18 -8.46
C GLU A 67 -7.53 6.14 -7.29
N TYR A 68 -7.56 5.63 -6.06
CA TYR A 68 -7.75 6.41 -4.86
C TYR A 68 -6.63 7.45 -4.65
N LEU A 69 -5.37 7.04 -4.77
CA LEU A 69 -4.23 7.94 -4.61
C LEU A 69 -4.19 9.04 -5.68
N LEU A 70 -4.55 8.74 -6.92
CA LEU A 70 -4.60 9.73 -8.01
C LEU A 70 -5.75 10.73 -7.81
N GLU A 71 -6.87 10.29 -7.23
CA GLU A 71 -7.98 11.17 -6.88
C GLU A 71 -7.61 12.12 -5.73
N GLU A 72 -7.04 11.58 -4.65
CA GLU A 72 -6.71 12.35 -3.44
C GLU A 72 -5.44 13.19 -3.58
N THR A 73 -4.46 12.70 -4.35
CA THR A 73 -3.13 13.32 -4.50
C THR A 73 -2.64 13.28 -5.95
N PRO A 74 -3.30 13.99 -6.88
CA PRO A 74 -3.03 13.87 -8.33
C PRO A 74 -1.61 14.28 -8.74
N ASN A 75 -0.91 15.04 -7.92
CA ASN A 75 0.44 15.56 -8.21
C ASN A 75 1.57 14.77 -7.54
N ILE A 76 1.26 13.72 -6.77
CA ILE A 76 2.27 12.86 -6.14
C ILE A 76 2.56 11.67 -7.04
N SER A 77 3.84 11.37 -7.22
CA SER A 77 4.29 10.20 -7.99
C SER A 77 3.88 8.90 -7.31
N ILE A 78 3.73 7.84 -8.10
CA ILE A 78 3.41 6.50 -7.59
C ILE A 78 4.43 5.51 -8.13
N ASN A 79 4.99 4.70 -7.23
CA ASN A 79 5.80 3.54 -7.56
C ASN A 79 5.07 2.29 -7.04
N ALA A 80 4.58 1.48 -7.97
CA ALA A 80 3.80 0.28 -7.67
C ALA A 80 4.55 -0.98 -8.10
N GLU A 81 4.43 -2.04 -7.34
CA GLU A 81 5.17 -3.29 -7.57
C GLU A 81 4.86 -3.88 -8.96
N GLU A 82 3.59 -3.97 -9.32
CA GLU A 82 3.16 -4.67 -10.54
C GLU A 82 3.23 -3.79 -11.80
N SER A 83 2.82 -2.53 -11.70
CA SER A 83 2.71 -1.63 -12.85
C SER A 83 3.86 -0.62 -13.00
N GLY A 84 4.79 -0.59 -12.04
CA GLY A 84 5.94 0.30 -12.08
C GLY A 84 5.63 1.75 -11.69
N THR A 85 6.42 2.69 -12.21
CA THR A 85 6.40 4.09 -11.77
C THR A 85 5.53 4.98 -12.66
N LEU A 86 4.64 5.75 -12.01
CA LEU A 86 3.94 6.89 -12.59
C LEU A 86 4.60 8.17 -12.05
N ASN A 87 5.40 8.83 -12.90
CA ASN A 87 6.16 10.01 -12.51
C ASN A 87 5.33 11.30 -12.68
N LYS A 88 5.20 12.07 -11.61
CA LYS A 88 4.53 13.38 -11.55
C LYS A 88 5.52 14.54 -11.36
N SER A 89 6.81 14.29 -11.45
CA SER A 89 7.87 15.28 -11.14
C SER A 89 7.75 15.84 -9.71
N SER A 90 7.36 15.01 -8.77
CA SER A 90 7.17 15.34 -7.36
C SER A 90 8.35 14.86 -6.52
N ASP A 91 8.69 15.61 -5.48
CA ASP A 91 9.61 15.14 -4.44
C ASP A 91 8.98 14.04 -3.55
N LEU A 92 7.65 13.93 -3.60
CA LEU A 92 6.89 12.89 -2.92
C LEU A 92 6.57 11.73 -3.88
N THR A 93 6.68 10.51 -3.37
CA THR A 93 6.31 9.29 -4.10
C THR A 93 5.61 8.30 -3.18
N TRP A 94 4.41 7.88 -3.58
CA TRP A 94 3.74 6.73 -2.99
C TRP A 94 4.41 5.44 -3.44
N CYS A 95 4.69 4.54 -2.50
CA CYS A 95 5.17 3.19 -2.78
C CYS A 95 4.08 2.20 -2.38
N ILE A 96 3.70 1.33 -3.30
CA ILE A 96 2.60 0.38 -3.13
C ILE A 96 3.13 -1.04 -3.31
N ASP A 97 2.96 -1.87 -2.27
CA ASP A 97 2.98 -3.33 -2.38
C ASP A 97 1.55 -3.82 -2.09
N PRO A 98 0.80 -4.21 -3.13
CA PRO A 98 -0.62 -4.54 -2.99
C PRO A 98 -0.85 -5.82 -2.20
N LEU A 99 0.03 -6.80 -2.34
CA LEU A 99 -0.04 -8.09 -1.65
C LEU A 99 1.37 -8.54 -1.23
N ASP A 100 1.81 -8.07 -0.08
CA ASP A 100 2.98 -8.61 0.61
C ASP A 100 2.64 -9.96 1.25
N GLY A 101 3.49 -10.96 1.02
CA GLY A 101 3.25 -12.34 1.44
C GLY A 101 2.40 -13.13 0.45
N THR A 102 2.61 -12.95 -0.86
CA THR A 102 1.90 -13.64 -1.94
C THR A 102 1.92 -15.18 -1.78
N THR A 103 3.05 -15.75 -1.39
CA THR A 103 3.19 -17.18 -1.13
C THR A 103 2.31 -17.64 0.01
N ASN A 104 2.29 -16.90 1.12
CA ASN A 104 1.43 -17.17 2.28
C ASN A 104 -0.05 -17.11 1.88
N TYR A 105 -0.44 -16.06 1.17
CA TYR A 105 -1.79 -15.87 0.67
C TYR A 105 -2.26 -17.04 -0.19
N SER A 106 -1.42 -17.46 -1.14
CA SER A 106 -1.67 -18.58 -2.04
C SER A 106 -1.82 -19.92 -1.31
N HIS A 107 -1.07 -20.14 -0.23
CA HIS A 107 -1.05 -21.40 0.51
C HIS A 107 -1.96 -21.43 1.75
N GLY A 108 -2.75 -20.38 1.98
CA GLY A 108 -3.68 -20.34 3.12
C GLY A 108 -3.03 -19.99 4.45
N TYR A 109 -1.82 -19.43 4.45
CA TYR A 109 -1.21 -18.88 5.66
C TYR A 109 -1.72 -17.46 5.92
N PRO A 110 -2.10 -17.13 7.18
CA PRO A 110 -2.79 -15.86 7.47
C PRO A 110 -1.87 -14.63 7.55
N PHE A 111 -0.61 -14.76 7.19
CA PHE A 111 0.39 -13.70 7.28
C PHE A 111 0.63 -13.07 5.91
N PHE A 112 -0.21 -12.14 5.55
CA PHE A 112 -0.14 -11.32 4.34
C PHE A 112 -0.78 -9.96 4.61
N GLY A 113 -0.51 -9.01 3.73
CA GLY A 113 -1.08 -7.68 3.87
C GLY A 113 -0.84 -6.77 2.69
N THR A 114 -1.32 -5.54 2.82
CA THR A 114 -1.04 -4.45 1.89
C THR A 114 -0.12 -3.45 2.57
N SER A 115 0.94 -3.07 1.91
CA SER A 115 1.92 -2.10 2.40
C SER A 115 1.90 -0.83 1.55
N ILE A 116 1.75 0.32 2.21
CA ILE A 116 1.76 1.65 1.61
C ILE A 116 2.85 2.47 2.29
N GLY A 117 3.71 3.09 1.50
CA GLY A 117 4.70 4.03 1.98
C GLY A 117 4.60 5.37 1.26
N LEU A 118 4.94 6.45 1.93
CA LEU A 118 5.21 7.74 1.32
C LEU A 118 6.65 8.12 1.57
N VAL A 119 7.39 8.43 0.51
CA VAL A 119 8.77 8.88 0.59
C VAL A 119 8.88 10.32 0.11
N TYR A 120 9.75 11.08 0.76
CA TYR A 120 10.15 12.43 0.37
C TYR A 120 11.63 12.42 0.02
N LYS A 121 11.97 12.75 -1.23
CA LYS A 121 13.36 12.70 -1.72
C LYS A 121 14.07 11.39 -1.34
N ASN A 122 13.39 10.25 -1.55
CA ASN A 122 13.84 8.90 -1.25
C ASN A 122 13.96 8.54 0.26
N ASN A 123 13.49 9.39 1.17
CA ASN A 123 13.44 9.08 2.59
C ASN A 123 11.98 8.77 3.00
N PRO A 124 11.73 7.64 3.70
CA PRO A 124 10.39 7.30 4.14
C PRO A 124 9.89 8.26 5.21
N ILE A 125 8.66 8.76 5.04
CA ILE A 125 8.03 9.70 5.97
C ILE A 125 6.70 9.22 6.53
N ILE A 126 5.99 8.35 5.80
CA ILE A 126 4.73 7.73 6.24
C ILE A 126 4.75 6.27 5.82
N GLY A 127 4.22 5.40 6.67
CA GLY A 127 3.98 4.00 6.37
C GLY A 127 2.65 3.53 6.93
N ALA A 128 1.96 2.64 6.20
CA ALA A 128 0.76 1.95 6.66
C ALA A 128 0.76 0.52 6.13
N ILE A 129 0.49 -0.44 7.00
CA ILE A 129 0.38 -1.86 6.66
C ILE A 129 -0.91 -2.39 7.24
N SER A 130 -1.76 -2.95 6.38
CA SER A 130 -2.94 -3.69 6.81
C SER A 130 -2.66 -5.19 6.80
N VAL A 131 -3.11 -5.90 7.83
CA VAL A 131 -3.01 -7.34 7.97
C VAL A 131 -4.42 -7.92 8.09
N PRO A 132 -5.06 -8.28 6.98
CA PRO A 132 -6.50 -8.57 6.92
C PRO A 132 -6.95 -9.67 7.86
N TYR A 133 -6.20 -10.77 7.91
CA TYR A 133 -6.60 -11.94 8.70
C TYR A 133 -6.55 -11.71 10.21
N LEU A 134 -5.65 -10.85 10.67
CA LEU A 134 -5.54 -10.45 12.07
C LEU A 134 -6.42 -9.24 12.41
N ASN A 135 -7.05 -8.63 11.42
CA ASN A 135 -7.81 -7.39 11.56
C ASN A 135 -7.01 -6.26 12.21
N GLU A 136 -5.77 -6.10 11.75
CA GLU A 136 -4.81 -5.13 12.28
C GLU A 136 -4.39 -4.13 11.20
N LEU A 137 -4.19 -2.89 11.62
CA LEU A 137 -3.60 -1.81 10.82
C LEU A 137 -2.45 -1.18 11.63
N TYR A 138 -1.26 -1.25 11.07
CA TYR A 138 -0.07 -0.60 11.62
C TYR A 138 0.27 0.62 10.79
N SER A 139 0.57 1.72 11.44
CA SER A 139 0.94 2.93 10.71
C SER A 139 1.86 3.83 11.53
N ALA A 140 2.68 4.58 10.82
CA ALA A 140 3.59 5.55 11.41
C ALA A 140 3.73 6.77 10.49
N CYS A 141 3.98 7.91 11.09
CA CYS A 141 4.27 9.16 10.38
C CYS A 141 5.38 9.91 11.12
N ILE A 142 6.30 10.48 10.37
CA ILE A 142 7.37 11.30 10.94
C ILE A 142 6.77 12.49 11.69
N GLY A 143 7.22 12.71 12.92
CA GLY A 143 6.77 13.85 13.74
C GLY A 143 5.37 13.72 14.36
N LEU A 144 4.74 12.53 14.28
CA LEU A 144 3.48 12.21 14.96
C LEU A 144 3.66 11.08 15.96
#